data_d735ee6471557f0791e8ca3bb3120066
#
_entry.id   d735ee6471557f0791e8ca3bb3120066
#
_cell.length_a   1.000
_cell.length_b   1.000
_cell.length_c   1.000
_cell.angle_alpha   90.00
_cell.angle_beta   90.00
_cell.angle_gamma   90.00
#
_symmetry.space_group_name_H-M   'P 1'
#
loop_
_entity.id
_entity.type
_entity.pdbx_description
1 polymer ?
#
loop_
_entity_poly.entity_id
_entity_poly.type
_entity_poly.pdbx_seq_one_letter_code
_entity_poly.pdbx_strand_id
1 'polypeptide(L)'
;VEVKDNREKEPEPIVPAWEQKKKSKVKSFDLHPDIPMAERHNFDLANNQVEEVNKKERFHRNYAAIKVLKDCQNENRFATPDEQKILSRYVGWGGIPEAFDERAGAWHTEYAMLKNILTPEEYASARESTLTAFYTPPEVSTAIYKVLEQMGFQEGNLLEPSCGIGNFIGMLPKSMENAKVYGVELDTVSAGI
;
A
#
# COMPACT_ATOMS: atom_id res chain seq x y z
N VAL A 1 71.83 -3.65 -17.40
CA VAL A 1 70.89 -4.77 -17.14
C VAL A 1 69.75 -4.16 -16.39
N GLU A 2 68.62 -3.86 -17.09
CA GLU A 2 67.37 -3.38 -16.45
C GLU A 2 66.65 -4.56 -15.80
N VAL A 3 66.45 -4.49 -14.50
CA VAL A 3 65.63 -5.44 -13.74
C VAL A 3 64.22 -4.98 -13.90
N LYS A 4 63.38 -5.72 -14.66
CA LYS A 4 61.94 -5.53 -14.69
C LYS A 4 61.33 -5.94 -13.34
N ASP A 5 60.73 -4.97 -12.66
CA ASP A 5 59.97 -5.14 -11.44
C ASP A 5 58.63 -5.84 -11.79
N ASN A 6 58.56 -7.15 -11.53
CA ASN A 6 57.36 -7.97 -11.71
C ASN A 6 56.61 -8.03 -10.36
N ARG A 7 56.06 -6.91 -9.88
CA ARG A 7 55.06 -6.97 -8.79
C ARG A 7 53.74 -7.43 -9.38
N GLU A 8 53.31 -8.61 -9.00
CA GLU A 8 51.95 -9.07 -9.24
C GLU A 8 50.96 -8.05 -8.63
N LYS A 9 50.07 -7.51 -9.46
CA LYS A 9 49.00 -6.64 -9.01
C LYS A 9 48.08 -7.47 -8.10
N GLU A 10 47.86 -7.02 -6.87
CA GLU A 10 46.81 -7.59 -6.01
C GLU A 10 45.48 -7.63 -6.80
N PRO A 11 44.73 -8.73 -6.68
CA PRO A 11 43.44 -8.81 -7.35
C PRO A 11 42.50 -7.72 -6.83
N GLU A 12 41.90 -6.95 -7.73
CA GLU A 12 40.91 -5.94 -7.37
C GLU A 12 39.77 -6.59 -6.57
N PRO A 13 39.24 -5.94 -5.52
CA PRO A 13 38.14 -6.49 -4.74
C PRO A 13 36.95 -6.78 -5.64
N ILE A 14 36.39 -7.98 -5.51
CA ILE A 14 35.20 -8.40 -6.27
C ILE A 14 34.03 -7.56 -5.77
N VAL A 15 33.67 -6.52 -6.54
CA VAL A 15 32.48 -5.69 -6.27
C VAL A 15 31.25 -6.48 -6.66
N PRO A 16 30.31 -6.72 -5.75
CA PRO A 16 29.07 -7.46 -6.03
C PRO A 16 28.32 -6.86 -7.23
N ALA A 17 27.63 -7.70 -8.00
CA ALA A 17 26.95 -7.28 -9.24
C ALA A 17 25.90 -6.16 -9.02
N TRP A 18 25.36 -6.03 -7.79
CA TRP A 18 24.44 -4.96 -7.43
C TRP A 18 25.13 -3.59 -7.22
N GLU A 19 26.42 -3.57 -6.90
CA GLU A 19 27.22 -2.32 -6.79
C GLU A 19 27.72 -1.81 -8.17
N GLN A 20 27.81 -2.68 -9.16
CA GLN A 20 28.41 -2.35 -10.48
C GLN A 20 27.47 -1.61 -11.42
N LYS A 21 26.19 -1.47 -11.10
CA LYS A 21 25.25 -0.74 -11.95
C LYS A 21 25.53 0.76 -11.89
N LYS A 22 26.25 1.29 -12.90
CA LYS A 22 26.19 2.71 -13.24
C LYS A 22 24.71 3.10 -13.28
N LYS A 23 24.33 4.13 -12.51
CA LYS A 23 23.00 4.74 -12.51
C LYS A 23 22.65 5.15 -13.95
N SER A 24 22.08 4.24 -14.74
CA SER A 24 21.36 4.67 -15.92
C SER A 24 20.19 5.49 -15.39
N LYS A 25 19.98 6.69 -15.92
CA LYS A 25 18.77 7.48 -15.66
C LYS A 25 17.60 6.73 -16.32
N VAL A 26 17.15 5.64 -15.71
CA VAL A 26 15.88 5.03 -16.07
C VAL A 26 14.84 6.09 -15.77
N LYS A 27 14.11 6.55 -16.79
CA LYS A 27 12.96 7.43 -16.57
C LYS A 27 12.04 6.67 -15.63
N SER A 28 11.89 7.17 -14.40
CA SER A 28 10.98 6.58 -13.44
C SER A 28 9.58 6.68 -14.01
N PHE A 29 8.86 5.55 -14.02
CA PHE A 29 7.46 5.53 -14.35
C PHE A 29 6.70 6.33 -13.29
N ASP A 30 5.85 7.25 -13.73
CA ASP A 30 5.02 8.09 -12.88
C ASP A 30 3.57 7.92 -13.32
N LEU A 31 2.73 7.42 -12.42
CA LEU A 31 1.31 7.20 -12.67
C LEU A 31 0.53 8.53 -12.76
N HIS A 32 1.01 9.56 -12.09
CA HIS A 32 0.33 10.84 -11.97
C HIS A 32 1.28 12.00 -12.29
N PRO A 33 1.80 12.08 -13.54
CA PRO A 33 2.80 13.09 -13.90
C PRO A 33 2.26 14.53 -13.80
N ASP A 34 0.95 14.70 -13.88
CA ASP A 34 0.28 16.00 -13.82
C ASP A 34 0.12 16.54 -12.39
N ILE A 35 0.44 15.73 -11.37
CA ILE A 35 0.33 16.13 -9.97
C ILE A 35 1.71 16.48 -9.43
N PRO A 36 1.91 17.73 -8.97
CA PRO A 36 3.15 18.13 -8.36
C PRO A 36 3.55 17.25 -7.18
N MET A 37 4.82 16.87 -7.08
CA MET A 37 5.33 16.05 -5.96
C MET A 37 5.00 16.64 -4.60
N ALA A 38 4.95 17.98 -4.48
CA ALA A 38 4.59 18.68 -3.24
C ALA A 38 3.13 18.48 -2.82
N GLU A 39 2.27 18.03 -3.72
CA GLU A 39 0.85 17.77 -3.45
C GLU A 39 0.58 16.29 -3.15
N ARG A 40 1.62 15.44 -3.24
CA ARG A 40 1.52 14.01 -2.98
C ARG A 40 1.90 13.74 -1.53
N HIS A 41 0.98 13.23 -0.75
CA HIS A 41 1.17 12.94 0.67
C HIS A 41 0.85 11.48 0.95
N ASN A 42 1.83 10.75 1.51
CA ASN A 42 1.59 9.43 2.07
C ASN A 42 0.93 9.58 3.45
N PHE A 43 -0.08 8.78 3.73
CA PHE A 43 -0.70 8.75 5.05
C PHE A 43 0.18 7.97 6.03
N ASP A 44 0.51 8.57 7.17
CA ASP A 44 1.34 7.97 8.21
C ASP A 44 0.50 7.08 9.13
N LEU A 45 0.46 5.79 8.82
CA LEU A 45 -0.24 4.79 9.64
C LEU A 45 0.48 4.51 10.97
N ALA A 46 1.80 4.71 11.06
CA ALA A 46 2.55 4.42 12.28
C ALA A 46 2.07 5.30 13.45
N ASN A 47 1.69 6.54 13.15
CA ASN A 47 1.18 7.50 14.13
C ASN A 47 -0.37 7.58 14.18
N ASN A 48 -1.08 6.82 13.34
CA ASN A 48 -2.53 6.87 13.22
C ASN A 48 -3.14 5.46 13.20
N GLN A 49 -2.74 4.60 14.14
CA GLN A 49 -3.23 3.22 14.21
C GLN A 49 -4.75 3.15 14.39
N VAL A 50 -5.37 2.21 13.70
CA VAL A 50 -6.82 1.99 13.73
C VAL A 50 -7.14 0.98 14.83
N GLU A 51 -8.02 1.36 15.76
CA GLU A 51 -8.50 0.47 16.82
C GLU A 51 -9.30 -0.71 16.26
N GLU A 52 -9.16 -1.88 16.90
CA GLU A 52 -10.03 -3.00 16.64
C GLU A 52 -11.47 -2.70 17.07
N VAL A 53 -12.41 -3.03 16.22
CA VAL A 53 -13.83 -2.81 16.45
C VAL A 53 -14.67 -4.02 16.03
N ASN A 54 -15.93 -4.05 16.45
CA ASN A 54 -16.85 -5.11 16.07
C ASN A 54 -17.17 -5.10 14.55
N LYS A 55 -17.78 -6.20 14.07
CA LYS A 55 -18.07 -6.38 12.63
C LYS A 55 -18.94 -5.27 12.02
N LYS A 56 -19.94 -4.79 12.75
CA LYS A 56 -20.84 -3.72 12.26
C LYS A 56 -20.09 -2.41 12.13
N GLU A 57 -19.28 -2.05 13.10
CA GLU A 57 -18.45 -0.85 13.04
C GLU A 57 -17.39 -0.94 11.92
N ARG A 58 -16.77 -2.12 11.72
CA ARG A 58 -15.87 -2.35 10.57
C ARG A 58 -16.59 -2.13 9.24
N PHE A 59 -17.81 -2.64 9.12
CA PHE A 59 -18.65 -2.40 7.94
C PHE A 59 -18.85 -0.90 7.70
N HIS A 60 -19.27 -0.15 8.71
CA HIS A 60 -19.54 1.28 8.57
C HIS A 60 -18.27 2.09 8.23
N ARG A 61 -17.13 1.71 8.78
CA ARG A 61 -15.83 2.31 8.41
C ARG A 61 -15.49 2.04 6.95
N ASN A 62 -15.63 0.79 6.50
CA ASN A 62 -15.42 0.44 5.10
C ASN A 62 -16.38 1.20 4.17
N TYR A 63 -17.64 1.26 4.52
CA TYR A 63 -18.65 1.99 3.73
C TYR A 63 -18.32 3.50 3.64
N ALA A 64 -17.93 4.11 4.76
CA ALA A 64 -17.52 5.52 4.78
C ALA A 64 -16.30 5.79 3.89
N ALA A 65 -15.30 4.90 3.94
CA ALA A 65 -14.12 5.00 3.10
C ALA A 65 -14.47 4.86 1.60
N ILE A 66 -15.30 3.89 1.24
CA ILE A 66 -15.76 3.72 -0.14
C ILE A 66 -16.54 4.94 -0.62
N LYS A 67 -17.36 5.54 0.22
CA LYS A 67 -18.08 6.77 -0.13
C LYS A 67 -17.12 7.90 -0.47
N VAL A 68 -16.12 8.14 0.39
CA VAL A 68 -15.07 9.15 0.13
C VAL A 68 -14.31 8.84 -1.16
N LEU A 69 -13.94 7.58 -1.40
CA LEU A 69 -13.29 7.17 -2.64
C LEU A 69 -14.15 7.53 -3.86
N LYS A 70 -15.44 7.19 -3.84
CA LYS A 70 -16.38 7.50 -4.95
C LYS A 70 -16.54 9.01 -5.16
N ASP A 71 -16.62 9.78 -4.09
CA ASP A 71 -16.69 11.25 -4.16
C ASP A 71 -15.41 11.81 -4.80
N CYS A 72 -14.22 11.37 -4.37
CA CYS A 72 -12.95 11.77 -4.97
C CYS A 72 -12.84 11.39 -6.45
N GLN A 73 -13.29 10.18 -6.83
CA GLN A 73 -13.29 9.72 -8.21
C GLN A 73 -14.24 10.55 -9.09
N ASN A 74 -15.46 10.83 -8.61
CA ASN A 74 -16.44 11.63 -9.34
C ASN A 74 -15.99 13.07 -9.56
N GLU A 75 -15.28 13.64 -8.58
CA GLU A 75 -14.74 15.01 -8.63
C GLU A 75 -13.35 15.08 -9.28
N ASN A 76 -12.77 13.93 -9.65
CA ASN A 76 -11.41 13.81 -10.21
C ASN A 76 -10.37 14.57 -9.39
N ARG A 77 -10.36 14.33 -8.08
CA ARG A 77 -9.45 14.94 -7.12
C ARG A 77 -8.89 13.91 -6.15
N PHE A 78 -7.82 14.28 -5.46
CA PHE A 78 -7.32 13.53 -4.31
C PHE A 78 -8.13 13.80 -3.05
N ALA A 79 -7.96 12.88 -2.08
CA ALA A 79 -8.52 13.01 -0.76
C ALA A 79 -7.82 14.14 0.02
N THR A 80 -8.62 14.94 0.72
CA THR A 80 -8.12 15.91 1.72
C THR A 80 -7.52 15.18 2.93
N PRO A 81 -6.73 15.85 3.79
CA PRO A 81 -6.17 15.22 4.99
C PRO A 81 -7.21 14.61 5.94
N ASP A 82 -8.41 15.19 6.02
CA ASP A 82 -9.48 14.62 6.84
C ASP A 82 -10.15 13.41 6.17
N GLU A 83 -10.29 13.44 4.86
CA GLU A 83 -10.75 12.28 4.08
C GLU A 83 -9.73 11.13 4.12
N GLN A 84 -8.43 11.41 4.10
CA GLN A 84 -7.39 10.39 4.29
C GLN A 84 -7.54 9.65 5.63
N LYS A 85 -7.94 10.34 6.71
CA LYS A 85 -8.24 9.71 8.00
C LYS A 85 -9.45 8.76 7.93
N ILE A 86 -10.42 9.05 7.07
CA ILE A 86 -11.56 8.16 6.84
C ILE A 86 -11.12 6.97 6.00
N LEU A 87 -10.38 7.21 4.91
CA LEU A 87 -9.85 6.17 4.04
C LEU A 87 -8.97 5.18 4.80
N SER A 88 -8.08 5.69 5.69
CA SER A 88 -7.18 4.85 6.48
C SER A 88 -7.88 3.88 7.46
N ARG A 89 -9.18 4.08 7.70
CA ARG A 89 -10.00 3.18 8.52
C ARG A 89 -10.61 2.02 7.74
N TYR A 90 -10.38 1.97 6.43
CA TYR A 90 -10.78 0.83 5.62
C TYR A 90 -9.94 -0.39 6.00
N VAL A 91 -10.61 -1.48 6.34
CA VAL A 91 -9.95 -2.72 6.79
C VAL A 91 -10.36 -3.94 5.94
N GLY A 92 -11.02 -3.69 4.79
CA GLY A 92 -11.50 -4.74 3.90
C GLY A 92 -12.60 -5.62 4.49
N TRP A 93 -12.93 -6.66 3.77
CA TRP A 93 -14.12 -7.48 4.06
C TRP A 93 -13.82 -8.80 4.77
N GLY A 94 -12.56 -9.09 5.06
CA GLY A 94 -12.15 -10.30 5.77
C GLY A 94 -12.93 -10.50 7.07
N GLY A 95 -13.59 -11.65 7.21
CA GLY A 95 -14.36 -11.99 8.40
C GLY A 95 -15.74 -11.30 8.54
N ILE A 96 -16.26 -10.66 7.47
CA ILE A 96 -17.61 -10.05 7.44
C ILE A 96 -18.44 -10.61 6.27
N PRO A 97 -18.53 -11.92 6.06
CA PRO A 97 -19.30 -12.49 4.95
C PRO A 97 -20.80 -12.22 5.07
N GLU A 98 -21.30 -11.96 6.28
CA GLU A 98 -22.73 -11.71 6.56
C GLU A 98 -23.23 -10.45 5.84
N ALA A 99 -22.37 -9.46 5.58
CA ALA A 99 -22.72 -8.25 4.84
C ALA A 99 -23.07 -8.52 3.36
N PHE A 100 -22.68 -9.70 2.85
CA PHE A 100 -22.91 -10.13 1.46
C PHE A 100 -23.98 -11.23 1.34
N ASP A 101 -24.62 -11.62 2.44
CA ASP A 101 -25.70 -12.62 2.44
C ASP A 101 -27.07 -11.95 2.58
N GLU A 102 -27.85 -12.00 1.50
CA GLU A 102 -29.22 -11.46 1.45
C GLU A 102 -30.14 -12.05 2.52
N ARG A 103 -29.85 -13.29 2.97
CA ARG A 103 -30.66 -14.01 3.97
C ARG A 103 -30.25 -13.69 5.40
N ALA A 104 -29.14 -12.98 5.59
CA ALA A 104 -28.69 -12.58 6.92
C ALA A 104 -29.51 -11.40 7.44
N GLY A 105 -30.68 -11.66 8.01
CA GLY A 105 -31.66 -10.63 8.41
C GLY A 105 -31.09 -9.50 9.26
N ALA A 106 -30.13 -9.79 10.15
CA ALA A 106 -29.44 -8.78 10.96
C ALA A 106 -28.51 -7.84 10.13
N TRP A 107 -28.27 -8.16 8.85
CA TRP A 107 -27.39 -7.41 7.92
C TRP A 107 -28.12 -6.90 6.68
N HIS A 108 -29.46 -6.96 6.67
CA HIS A 108 -30.27 -6.59 5.52
C HIS A 108 -30.00 -5.15 5.05
N THR A 109 -29.88 -4.22 5.98
CA THR A 109 -29.57 -2.81 5.68
C THR A 109 -28.19 -2.66 5.04
N GLU A 110 -27.17 -3.29 5.63
CA GLU A 110 -25.78 -3.24 5.15
C GLU A 110 -25.63 -3.91 3.78
N TYR A 111 -26.31 -5.04 3.57
CA TYR A 111 -26.39 -5.68 2.28
C TYR A 111 -26.94 -4.73 1.20
N ALA A 112 -28.06 -4.05 1.49
CA ALA A 112 -28.64 -3.07 0.57
C ALA A 112 -27.70 -1.87 0.31
N MET A 113 -27.00 -1.40 1.34
CA MET A 113 -26.02 -0.31 1.21
C MET A 113 -24.89 -0.69 0.25
N LEU A 114 -24.34 -1.93 0.35
CA LEU A 114 -23.28 -2.40 -0.56
C LEU A 114 -23.77 -2.47 -2.00
N LYS A 115 -24.97 -3.02 -2.21
CA LYS A 115 -25.57 -3.11 -3.56
C LYS A 115 -25.78 -1.75 -4.21
N ASN A 116 -25.97 -0.70 -3.42
CA ASN A 116 -26.18 0.64 -3.94
C ASN A 116 -24.88 1.41 -4.24
N ILE A 117 -23.79 1.12 -3.53
CA ILE A 117 -22.55 1.90 -3.66
C ILE A 117 -21.51 1.23 -4.57
N LEU A 118 -21.51 -0.10 -4.64
CA LEU A 118 -20.57 -0.88 -5.44
C LEU A 118 -21.14 -1.21 -6.81
N THR A 119 -20.30 -1.20 -7.83
CA THR A 119 -20.65 -1.81 -9.13
C THR A 119 -20.79 -3.33 -8.97
N PRO A 120 -21.40 -4.04 -9.92
CA PRO A 120 -21.48 -5.50 -9.88
C PRO A 120 -20.11 -6.17 -9.77
N GLU A 121 -19.09 -5.64 -10.45
CA GLU A 121 -17.71 -6.14 -10.45
C GLU A 121 -17.04 -5.90 -9.08
N GLU A 122 -17.15 -4.67 -8.55
CA GLU A 122 -16.63 -4.33 -7.21
C GLU A 122 -17.31 -5.16 -6.12
N TYR A 123 -18.62 -5.38 -6.24
CA TYR A 123 -19.36 -6.21 -5.29
C TYR A 123 -18.89 -7.67 -5.34
N ALA A 124 -18.65 -8.22 -6.55
CA ALA A 124 -18.15 -9.58 -6.70
C ALA A 124 -16.76 -9.73 -6.07
N SER A 125 -15.83 -8.80 -6.38
CA SER A 125 -14.48 -8.77 -5.80
C SER A 125 -14.52 -8.65 -4.26
N ALA A 126 -15.30 -7.71 -3.74
CA ALA A 126 -15.46 -7.51 -2.31
C ALA A 126 -16.00 -8.77 -1.60
N ARG A 127 -16.98 -9.44 -2.21
CA ARG A 127 -17.53 -10.69 -1.69
C ARG A 127 -16.51 -11.83 -1.66
N GLU A 128 -15.72 -12.00 -2.71
CA GLU A 128 -14.66 -13.00 -2.77
C GLU A 128 -13.59 -12.75 -1.71
N SER A 129 -13.25 -11.51 -1.46
CA SER A 129 -12.25 -11.10 -0.49
C SER A 129 -12.63 -11.40 0.97
N THR A 130 -13.91 -11.70 1.27
CA THR A 130 -14.37 -12.02 2.64
C THR A 130 -13.64 -13.21 3.27
N LEU A 131 -13.10 -14.12 2.45
CA LEU A 131 -12.38 -15.33 2.86
C LEU A 131 -10.86 -15.19 2.77
N THR A 132 -10.35 -14.24 1.99
CA THR A 132 -8.93 -14.17 1.61
C THR A 132 -8.25 -12.85 1.99
N ALA A 133 -9.00 -11.79 2.29
CA ALA A 133 -8.41 -10.50 2.63
C ALA A 133 -7.93 -10.48 4.10
N PHE A 134 -6.71 -10.97 4.30
CA PHE A 134 -5.97 -10.84 5.55
C PHE A 134 -4.79 -9.91 5.28
N TYR A 135 -4.84 -8.72 5.84
CA TYR A 135 -3.80 -7.72 5.64
C TYR A 135 -2.69 -7.89 6.66
N THR A 136 -1.46 -7.58 6.23
CA THR A 136 -0.28 -7.69 7.08
C THR A 136 -0.41 -6.75 8.29
N PRO A 137 -0.27 -7.26 9.51
CA PRO A 137 -0.30 -6.41 10.71
C PRO A 137 0.83 -5.37 10.73
N PRO A 138 0.60 -4.17 11.31
CA PRO A 138 1.60 -3.11 11.39
C PRO A 138 2.93 -3.56 12.04
N GLU A 139 2.87 -4.45 13.02
CA GLU A 139 4.05 -4.98 13.71
C GLU A 139 4.97 -5.75 12.77
N VAL A 140 4.38 -6.53 11.84
CA VAL A 140 5.13 -7.30 10.84
C VAL A 140 5.77 -6.34 9.83
N SER A 141 5.03 -5.36 9.33
CA SER A 141 5.56 -4.33 8.41
C SER A 141 6.72 -3.57 9.07
N THR A 142 6.55 -3.17 10.33
CA THR A 142 7.60 -2.51 11.12
C THR A 142 8.84 -3.38 11.27
N ALA A 143 8.68 -4.69 11.53
CA ALA A 143 9.81 -5.61 11.67
C ALA A 143 10.58 -5.76 10.36
N ILE A 144 9.87 -5.85 9.22
CA ILE A 144 10.48 -5.93 7.89
C ILE A 144 11.28 -4.66 7.58
N TYR A 145 10.73 -3.48 7.84
CA TYR A 145 11.45 -2.22 7.65
C TYR A 145 12.70 -2.11 8.52
N LYS A 146 12.65 -2.55 9.78
CA LYS A 146 13.84 -2.61 10.64
C LYS A 146 14.94 -3.50 10.05
N VAL A 147 14.58 -4.63 9.43
CA VAL A 147 15.56 -5.49 8.76
C VAL A 147 16.18 -4.76 7.56
N LEU A 148 15.37 -4.08 6.74
CA LEU A 148 15.88 -3.30 5.60
C LEU A 148 16.82 -2.17 6.05
N GLU A 149 16.50 -1.48 7.15
CA GLU A 149 17.38 -0.47 7.77
C GLU A 149 18.72 -1.08 8.21
N GLN A 150 18.69 -2.25 8.86
CA GLN A 150 19.91 -2.97 9.27
C GLN A 150 20.76 -3.41 8.08
N MET A 151 20.12 -3.70 6.93
CA MET A 151 20.79 -3.99 5.66
C MET A 151 21.35 -2.73 4.97
N GLY A 152 21.12 -1.54 5.53
CA GLY A 152 21.59 -0.27 4.99
C GLY A 152 20.72 0.31 3.86
N PHE A 153 19.49 -0.20 3.64
CA PHE A 153 18.59 0.36 2.65
C PHE A 153 18.02 1.68 3.16
N GLN A 154 18.17 2.74 2.38
CA GLN A 154 17.66 4.09 2.68
C GLN A 154 16.90 4.69 1.48
N GLU A 155 17.33 4.40 0.26
CA GLU A 155 16.75 4.92 -0.97
C GLU A 155 16.74 3.84 -2.07
N GLY A 156 15.83 3.95 -3.01
CA GLY A 156 15.70 3.02 -4.14
C GLY A 156 14.26 2.76 -4.50
N ASN A 157 14.02 1.67 -5.22
CA ASN A 157 12.67 1.26 -5.60
C ASN A 157 12.21 0.12 -4.67
N LEU A 158 11.04 0.29 -4.10
CA LEU A 158 10.30 -0.73 -3.35
C LEU A 158 9.09 -1.14 -4.18
N LEU A 159 8.89 -2.44 -4.35
CA LEU A 159 7.69 -3.00 -4.97
C LEU A 159 6.92 -3.81 -3.95
N GLU A 160 5.66 -3.44 -3.76
CA GLU A 160 4.67 -4.20 -3.00
C GLU A 160 3.68 -4.83 -3.99
N PRO A 161 3.84 -6.11 -4.36
CA PRO A 161 3.10 -6.74 -5.46
C PRO A 161 1.65 -7.11 -5.11
N SER A 162 1.25 -6.99 -3.85
CA SER A 162 -0.10 -7.23 -3.34
C SER A 162 -0.35 -6.29 -2.18
N CYS A 163 -0.40 -4.98 -2.48
CA CYS A 163 -0.36 -3.95 -1.44
C CYS A 163 -1.63 -3.91 -0.56
N GLY A 164 -2.71 -4.54 -0.98
CA GLY A 164 -3.96 -4.57 -0.23
C GLY A 164 -4.45 -3.16 0.09
N ILE A 165 -4.61 -2.88 1.36
CA ILE A 165 -5.00 -1.56 1.88
C ILE A 165 -3.81 -0.61 2.10
N GLY A 166 -2.63 -0.95 1.59
CA GLY A 166 -1.46 -0.07 1.65
C GLY A 166 -0.73 -0.03 3.00
N ASN A 167 -0.89 -1.03 3.87
CA ASN A 167 -0.24 -1.02 5.20
C ASN A 167 1.27 -0.83 5.13
N PHE A 168 1.97 -1.54 4.23
CA PHE A 168 3.40 -1.33 4.04
C PHE A 168 3.72 0.10 3.62
N ILE A 169 2.94 0.66 2.69
CA ILE A 169 3.17 2.02 2.19
C ILE A 169 2.96 3.03 3.32
N GLY A 170 1.86 2.90 4.07
CA GLY A 170 1.54 3.79 5.19
C GLY A 170 2.46 3.64 6.41
N MET A 171 3.19 2.53 6.52
CA MET A 171 4.17 2.26 7.59
C MET A 171 5.61 2.57 7.18
N LEU A 172 5.85 3.18 6.00
CA LEU A 172 7.19 3.51 5.52
C LEU A 172 7.92 4.42 6.54
N PRO A 173 9.10 4.01 7.03
CA PRO A 173 9.83 4.81 8.02
C PRO A 173 10.46 6.06 7.37
N LYS A 174 10.66 7.09 8.16
CA LYS A 174 11.29 8.34 7.71
C LYS A 174 12.70 8.15 7.12
N SER A 175 13.42 7.15 7.60
CA SER A 175 14.74 6.76 7.05
C SER A 175 14.69 6.36 5.58
N MET A 176 13.51 5.99 5.07
CA MET A 176 13.26 5.56 3.69
C MET A 176 12.31 6.51 2.93
N GLU A 177 12.09 7.74 3.41
CA GLU A 177 11.16 8.70 2.78
C GLU A 177 11.51 9.05 1.34
N ASN A 178 12.79 8.87 0.94
CA ASN A 178 13.26 9.06 -0.43
C ASN A 178 13.13 7.80 -1.30
N ALA A 179 12.68 6.68 -0.74
CA ALA A 179 12.42 5.48 -1.52
C ALA A 179 11.18 5.68 -2.41
N LYS A 180 11.25 5.14 -3.63
CA LYS A 180 10.14 5.15 -4.57
C LYS A 180 9.34 3.87 -4.41
N VAL A 181 8.11 3.98 -3.90
CA VAL A 181 7.26 2.82 -3.65
C VAL A 181 6.28 2.62 -4.80
N TYR A 182 6.14 1.38 -5.23
CA TYR A 182 5.17 0.93 -6.23
C TYR A 182 4.28 -0.12 -5.59
N GLY A 183 2.99 0.17 -5.50
CA GLY A 183 1.95 -0.78 -5.08
C GLY A 183 1.25 -1.39 -6.28
N VAL A 184 0.93 -2.68 -6.21
CA VAL A 184 0.06 -3.37 -7.15
C VAL A 184 -1.05 -4.04 -6.36
N GLU A 185 -2.29 -3.79 -6.74
CA GLU A 185 -3.46 -4.41 -6.10
C GLU A 185 -4.48 -4.80 -7.17
N LEU A 186 -5.09 -5.98 -7.02
CA LEU A 186 -6.09 -6.49 -7.95
C LEU A 186 -7.49 -5.93 -7.67
N ASP A 187 -7.84 -5.78 -6.39
CA ASP A 187 -9.11 -5.21 -5.97
C ASP A 187 -9.11 -3.70 -6.18
N THR A 188 -9.93 -3.24 -7.10
CA THR A 188 -9.97 -1.83 -7.52
C THR A 188 -10.43 -0.87 -6.42
N VAL A 189 -11.22 -1.34 -5.46
CA VAL A 189 -11.65 -0.54 -4.31
C VAL A 189 -10.47 -0.35 -3.35
N SER A 190 -9.80 -1.44 -2.96
CA SER A 190 -8.61 -1.37 -2.09
C SER A 190 -7.48 -0.58 -2.74
N ALA A 191 -7.27 -0.73 -4.05
CA ALA A 191 -6.26 0.02 -4.80
C ALA A 191 -6.55 1.53 -4.89
N GLY A 192 -7.83 1.91 -4.85
CA GLY A 192 -8.27 3.30 -4.93
C GLY A 192 -8.25 4.03 -3.58
N ILE A 193 -8.37 3.28 -2.48
CA ILE A 193 -8.31 3.79 -1.10
C ILE A 193 -6.88 4.04 -0.67
#